data_fa5eb42525ed72c376bce8c4d661548c
#
_entry.id   fa5eb42525ed72c376bce8c4d661548c
#
_cell.length_a   1.000
_cell.length_b   1.000
_cell.length_c   1.000
_cell.angle_alpha   90.00
_cell.angle_beta   90.00
_cell.angle_gamma   90.00
#
_symmetry.space_group_name_H-M   'P 1'
#
loop_
_entity.id
_entity.type
_entity.pdbx_description
1 polymer ?
#
loop_
_entity_poly.entity_id
_entity_poly.type
_entity_poly.pdbx_seq_one_letter_code
_entity_poly.pdbx_strand_id
1 'polypeptide(L)'
;SVAVAAASGSPEGIYLGPALIQQLSINYTRSNEREADRIGFNNLVRAGFDPKGMSSMFQKLQKSRGNNDEEYSYLMSHPLPKERITDARLRESEIEKENEYRDSLDFYLIKARSIVSSSSNVRDLVKEYQNILSSNLDQKSIIAAEYGLVLSYKKLKNFPVAFKALRNLLDQLPDNLIFQTTLMELHLAEENNFEAVSVGETLLGLNQDNYAISKIL
;
A
#
# COMPACT_ATOMS: atom_id res chain seq x y z
N SER A 1 18.52 -40.15 9.09
CA SER A 1 19.35 -39.56 10.18
C SER A 1 18.60 -39.45 11.50
N VAL A 2 17.30 -39.14 11.49
CA VAL A 2 16.45 -39.09 12.71
C VAL A 2 16.28 -40.52 13.31
N ALA A 3 16.23 -41.55 12.46
CA ALA A 3 16.13 -42.93 12.89
C ALA A 3 17.37 -43.45 13.64
N VAL A 4 18.56 -42.90 13.36
CA VAL A 4 19.82 -43.28 14.00
C VAL A 4 19.91 -42.75 15.47
N ALA A 5 19.41 -41.52 15.69
CA ALA A 5 19.39 -40.91 17.01
C ALA A 5 18.40 -41.62 17.96
N ALA A 6 17.27 -42.10 17.46
CA ALA A 6 16.29 -42.86 18.23
C ALA A 6 16.79 -44.27 18.62
N ALA A 7 17.71 -44.84 17.85
CA ALA A 7 18.27 -46.17 18.10
C ALA A 7 19.40 -46.19 19.15
N SER A 8 20.03 -45.05 19.45
CA SER A 8 21.17 -44.98 20.37
C SER A 8 20.79 -45.00 21.87
N GLY A 9 19.52 -44.70 22.20
CA GLY A 9 19.02 -44.70 23.57
C GLY A 9 19.74 -43.75 24.56
N SER A 10 20.61 -42.86 24.02
CA SER A 10 21.34 -41.89 24.84
C SER A 10 20.47 -40.67 25.19
N PRO A 11 20.58 -40.09 26.39
CA PRO A 11 19.88 -38.87 26.78
C PRO A 11 20.12 -37.72 25.81
N GLU A 12 21.30 -37.64 25.20
CA GLU A 12 21.69 -36.63 24.20
C GLU A 12 20.89 -36.77 22.90
N GLY A 13 20.50 -37.98 22.48
CA GLY A 13 19.67 -38.25 21.31
C GLY A 13 18.23 -37.73 21.47
N ILE A 14 17.72 -37.68 22.71
CA ILE A 14 16.38 -37.15 23.01
C ILE A 14 16.33 -35.64 22.89
N TYR A 15 17.42 -34.93 23.23
CA TYR A 15 17.51 -33.46 23.09
C TYR A 15 17.80 -33.00 21.65
N LEU A 16 18.50 -33.83 20.85
CA LEU A 16 18.81 -33.49 19.45
C LEU A 16 17.58 -33.61 18.53
N GLY A 17 16.62 -34.46 18.85
CA GLY A 17 15.43 -34.69 18.02
C GLY A 17 14.58 -33.43 17.84
N PRO A 18 14.14 -32.74 18.90
CA PRO A 18 13.36 -31.49 18.79
C PRO A 18 14.14 -30.37 18.09
N ALA A 19 15.44 -30.22 18.39
CA ALA A 19 16.29 -29.22 17.77
C ALA A 19 16.47 -29.44 16.25
N LEU A 20 16.62 -30.70 15.82
CA LEU A 20 16.69 -31.07 14.41
C LEU A 20 15.35 -30.82 13.69
N ILE A 21 14.22 -31.16 14.31
CA ILE A 21 12.89 -30.90 13.75
C ILE A 21 12.68 -29.38 13.60
N GLN A 22 13.04 -28.61 14.61
CA GLN A 22 12.94 -27.15 14.54
C GLN A 22 13.84 -26.57 13.44
N GLN A 23 15.09 -27.06 13.31
CA GLN A 23 16.01 -26.61 12.25
C GLN A 23 15.50 -26.99 10.85
N LEU A 24 14.93 -28.17 10.67
CA LEU A 24 14.33 -28.58 9.41
C LEU A 24 13.10 -27.71 9.06
N SER A 25 12.27 -27.39 10.05
CA SER A 25 11.13 -26.51 9.87
C SER A 25 11.56 -25.10 9.46
N ILE A 26 12.58 -24.54 10.11
CA ILE A 26 13.15 -23.24 9.76
C ILE A 26 13.72 -23.26 8.34
N ASN A 27 14.45 -24.29 7.98
CA ASN A 27 15.03 -24.43 6.63
C ASN A 27 13.96 -24.58 5.55
N TYR A 28 12.88 -25.31 5.84
CA TYR A 28 11.74 -25.45 4.95
C TYR A 28 11.03 -24.11 4.72
N THR A 29 10.77 -23.36 5.80
CA THR A 29 10.18 -22.03 5.72
C THR A 29 11.05 -21.08 4.88
N ARG A 30 12.37 -21.04 5.10
CA ARG A 30 13.31 -20.22 4.32
C ARG A 30 13.33 -20.59 2.84
N SER A 31 13.23 -21.89 2.51
CA SER A 31 13.16 -22.35 1.12
C SER A 31 11.89 -21.88 0.43
N ASN A 32 10.76 -21.98 1.13
CA ASN A 32 9.47 -21.52 0.61
C ASN A 32 9.45 -20.00 0.39
N GLU A 33 10.01 -19.22 1.33
CA GLU A 33 10.11 -17.78 1.17
C GLU A 33 10.96 -17.39 -0.05
N ARG A 34 12.11 -18.06 -0.26
CA ARG A 34 12.96 -17.81 -1.45
C ARG A 34 12.25 -18.16 -2.75
N GLU A 35 11.50 -19.25 -2.77
CA GLU A 35 10.73 -19.64 -3.96
C GLU A 35 9.58 -18.66 -4.23
N ALA A 36 8.87 -18.22 -3.18
CA ALA A 36 7.84 -17.20 -3.28
C ALA A 36 8.43 -15.87 -3.79
N ASP A 37 9.59 -15.45 -3.26
CA ASP A 37 10.30 -14.26 -3.73
C ASP A 37 10.68 -14.36 -5.21
N ARG A 38 11.19 -15.51 -5.64
CA ARG A 38 11.57 -15.75 -7.03
C ARG A 38 10.36 -15.64 -7.97
N ILE A 39 9.26 -16.28 -7.60
CA ILE A 39 8.02 -16.25 -8.39
C ILE A 39 7.43 -14.83 -8.38
N GLY A 40 7.36 -14.20 -7.21
CA GLY A 40 6.86 -12.85 -7.03
C GLY A 40 7.66 -11.83 -7.83
N PHE A 41 8.99 -11.90 -7.83
CA PHE A 41 9.85 -11.04 -8.62
C PHE A 41 9.59 -11.22 -10.12
N ASN A 42 9.51 -12.45 -10.61
CA ASN A 42 9.23 -12.72 -12.02
C ASN A 42 7.85 -12.19 -12.44
N ASN A 43 6.84 -12.33 -11.57
CA ASN A 43 5.50 -11.80 -11.84
C ASN A 43 5.49 -10.27 -11.86
N LEU A 44 6.22 -9.62 -10.96
CA LEU A 44 6.39 -8.17 -10.91
C LEU A 44 6.99 -7.65 -12.23
N VAL A 45 8.09 -8.27 -12.70
CA VAL A 45 8.75 -7.88 -13.96
C VAL A 45 7.85 -8.13 -15.16
N ARG A 46 7.18 -9.31 -15.24
CA ARG A 46 6.24 -9.63 -16.33
C ARG A 46 5.05 -8.70 -16.41
N ALA A 47 4.58 -8.22 -15.27
CA ALA A 47 3.50 -7.24 -15.18
C ALA A 47 3.94 -5.82 -15.54
N GLY A 48 5.24 -5.60 -15.85
CA GLY A 48 5.79 -4.31 -16.22
C GLY A 48 6.12 -3.38 -15.06
N PHE A 49 6.05 -3.86 -13.81
CA PHE A 49 6.43 -3.07 -12.63
C PHE A 49 7.94 -2.92 -12.50
N ASP A 50 8.38 -1.87 -11.79
CA ASP A 50 9.78 -1.62 -11.50
C ASP A 50 10.39 -2.77 -10.69
N PRO A 51 11.43 -3.45 -11.17
CA PRO A 51 12.13 -4.51 -10.44
C PRO A 51 12.61 -4.08 -9.04
N LYS A 52 12.98 -2.80 -8.87
CA LYS A 52 13.38 -2.18 -7.60
C LYS A 52 12.30 -2.18 -6.54
N GLY A 53 11.04 -2.40 -6.93
CA GLY A 53 9.89 -2.42 -6.02
C GLY A 53 10.02 -3.47 -4.93
N MET A 54 10.51 -4.68 -5.25
CA MET A 54 10.66 -5.76 -4.26
C MET A 54 11.73 -5.45 -3.21
N SER A 55 12.93 -5.06 -3.62
CA SER A 55 14.02 -4.72 -2.68
C SER A 55 13.66 -3.51 -1.83
N SER A 56 12.97 -2.51 -2.41
CA SER A 56 12.47 -1.33 -1.70
C SER A 56 11.41 -1.67 -0.66
N MET A 57 10.48 -2.57 -0.98
CA MET A 57 9.49 -3.07 -0.02
C MET A 57 10.16 -3.78 1.16
N PHE A 58 11.09 -4.68 0.89
CA PHE A 58 11.83 -5.39 1.94
C PHE A 58 12.63 -4.44 2.85
N GLN A 59 13.24 -3.40 2.30
CA GLN A 59 13.93 -2.39 3.10
C GLN A 59 12.98 -1.59 4.00
N LYS A 60 11.79 -1.26 3.51
CA LYS A 60 10.75 -0.59 4.32
C LYS A 60 10.30 -1.48 5.47
N LEU A 61 9.99 -2.76 5.20
CA LEU A 61 9.64 -3.74 6.22
C LEU A 61 10.76 -3.93 7.26
N GLN A 62 12.02 -3.90 6.83
CA GLN A 62 13.16 -3.99 7.74
C GLN A 62 13.28 -2.78 8.68
N LYS A 63 12.98 -1.57 8.15
CA LYS A 63 13.04 -0.31 8.93
C LYS A 63 11.88 -0.17 9.90
N SER A 64 10.70 -0.70 9.58
CA SER A 64 9.51 -0.63 10.43
C SER A 64 9.55 -1.62 11.62
N ARG A 65 10.56 -2.49 11.68
CA ARG A 65 10.76 -3.41 12.81
C ARG A 65 10.77 -2.65 14.14
N GLY A 66 9.69 -2.81 14.89
CA GLY A 66 9.55 -2.24 16.25
C GLY A 66 8.59 -1.06 16.38
N ASN A 67 7.99 -0.57 15.27
CA ASN A 67 7.08 0.57 15.32
C ASN A 67 5.58 0.19 15.24
N ASN A 68 5.26 -1.07 14.89
CA ASN A 68 3.87 -1.46 14.68
C ASN A 68 3.66 -2.97 14.99
N ASP A 69 2.70 -3.31 15.83
CA ASP A 69 2.45 -4.69 16.28
C ASP A 69 2.02 -5.61 15.11
N GLU A 70 1.27 -5.10 14.14
CA GLU A 70 0.83 -5.87 12.97
C GLU A 70 2.01 -6.22 12.03
N GLU A 71 2.91 -5.27 11.76
CA GLU A 71 4.11 -5.50 10.96
C GLU A 71 5.08 -6.45 11.67
N TYR A 72 5.17 -6.37 12.98
CA TYR A 72 5.94 -7.30 13.79
C TYR A 72 5.38 -8.72 13.69
N SER A 73 4.08 -8.90 13.80
CA SER A 73 3.39 -10.20 13.65
C SER A 73 3.66 -10.82 12.28
N TYR A 74 3.57 -10.02 11.20
CA TYR A 74 3.92 -10.48 9.84
C TYR A 74 5.37 -10.97 9.76
N LEU A 75 6.33 -10.21 10.28
CA LEU A 75 7.75 -10.56 10.25
C LEU A 75 8.11 -11.77 11.13
N MET A 76 7.28 -12.11 12.13
CA MET A 76 7.42 -13.33 12.91
C MET A 76 7.05 -14.57 12.11
N SER A 77 5.98 -14.51 11.31
CA SER A 77 5.53 -15.61 10.45
C SER A 77 6.31 -15.69 9.13
N HIS A 78 6.76 -14.54 8.60
CA HIS A 78 7.52 -14.40 7.36
C HIS A 78 8.86 -13.69 7.62
N PRO A 79 9.86 -14.39 8.15
CA PRO A 79 11.13 -13.77 8.49
C PRO A 79 11.78 -13.10 7.28
N LEU A 80 12.24 -11.85 7.47
CA LEU A 80 12.97 -11.10 6.46
C LEU A 80 14.47 -11.06 6.82
N PRO A 81 15.24 -12.12 6.54
CA PRO A 81 16.69 -12.09 6.70
C PRO A 81 17.33 -11.19 5.64
N LYS A 82 18.53 -10.68 5.94
CA LYS A 82 19.29 -9.81 5.02
C LYS A 82 19.52 -10.46 3.65
N GLU A 83 19.62 -11.78 3.62
CA GLU A 83 19.80 -12.57 2.40
C GLU A 83 18.67 -12.34 1.39
N ARG A 84 17.41 -12.25 1.82
CA ARG A 84 16.26 -12.01 0.92
C ARG A 84 16.37 -10.64 0.23
N ILE A 85 16.83 -9.62 0.96
CA ILE A 85 17.07 -8.27 0.39
C ILE A 85 18.21 -8.33 -0.63
N THR A 86 19.29 -9.07 -0.31
CA THR A 86 20.42 -9.24 -1.21
C THR A 86 20.04 -10.00 -2.48
N ASP A 87 19.28 -11.09 -2.35
CA ASP A 87 18.79 -11.88 -3.47
C ASP A 87 17.86 -11.05 -4.38
N ALA A 88 16.98 -10.23 -3.80
CA ALA A 88 16.13 -9.32 -4.57
C ALA A 88 16.97 -8.30 -5.37
N ARG A 89 18.01 -7.71 -4.77
CA ARG A 89 18.91 -6.77 -5.45
C ARG A 89 19.75 -7.44 -6.55
N LEU A 90 20.18 -8.69 -6.35
CA LEU A 90 20.91 -9.43 -7.39
C LEU A 90 20.01 -9.66 -8.61
N ARG A 91 18.77 -10.10 -8.40
CA ARG A 91 17.79 -10.27 -9.48
C ARG A 91 17.48 -8.97 -10.19
N GLU A 92 17.36 -7.88 -9.42
CA GLU A 92 17.18 -6.53 -9.95
C GLU A 92 18.33 -6.14 -10.89
N SER A 93 19.59 -6.42 -10.51
CA SER A 93 20.77 -6.10 -11.31
C SER A 93 20.91 -6.91 -12.61
N GLU A 94 20.19 -8.04 -12.72
CA GLU A 94 20.16 -8.88 -13.93
C GLU A 94 19.14 -8.37 -14.98
N ILE A 95 18.29 -7.40 -14.63
CA ILE A 95 17.30 -6.83 -15.53
C ILE A 95 17.92 -5.62 -16.25
N GLU A 96 18.26 -5.80 -17.52
CA GLU A 96 18.87 -4.76 -18.36
C GLU A 96 17.91 -3.61 -18.77
N LYS A 97 16.59 -3.81 -18.69
CA LYS A 97 15.58 -2.80 -19.01
C LYS A 97 15.09 -2.10 -17.75
N GLU A 98 15.32 -0.80 -17.65
CA GLU A 98 14.47 0.04 -16.80
C GLU A 98 13.04 -0.04 -17.35
N ASN A 99 12.16 -0.69 -16.61
CA ASN A 99 10.73 -0.63 -16.91
C ASN A 99 10.29 0.83 -16.69
N GLU A 100 9.74 1.43 -17.74
CA GLU A 100 9.20 2.80 -17.71
C GLU A 100 7.88 2.89 -16.91
N TYR A 101 7.56 1.87 -16.10
CA TYR A 101 6.36 1.90 -15.28
C TYR A 101 6.47 3.06 -14.29
N ARG A 102 5.62 4.05 -14.51
CA ARG A 102 5.44 5.17 -13.57
C ARG A 102 4.11 4.99 -12.90
N ASP A 103 4.09 5.16 -11.58
CA ASP A 103 2.85 5.16 -10.82
C ASP A 103 1.83 6.11 -11.48
N SER A 104 0.60 5.63 -11.66
CA SER A 104 -0.50 6.43 -12.21
C SER A 104 -0.90 7.52 -11.21
N LEU A 105 -1.60 8.56 -11.67
CA LEU A 105 -2.19 9.53 -10.75
C LEU A 105 -3.15 8.84 -9.76
N ASP A 106 -3.93 7.88 -10.23
CA ASP A 106 -4.88 7.13 -9.39
C ASP A 106 -4.18 6.41 -8.23
N PHE A 107 -2.99 5.85 -8.46
CA PHE A 107 -2.20 5.27 -7.38
C PHE A 107 -1.90 6.28 -6.28
N TYR A 108 -1.46 7.49 -6.64
CA TYR A 108 -1.17 8.55 -5.67
C TYR A 108 -2.43 9.01 -4.92
N LEU A 109 -3.56 9.13 -5.63
CA LEU A 109 -4.84 9.53 -5.04
C LEU A 109 -5.36 8.46 -4.05
N ILE A 110 -5.36 7.20 -4.44
CA ILE A 110 -5.77 6.09 -3.56
C ILE A 110 -4.84 5.97 -2.34
N LYS A 111 -3.54 6.17 -2.54
CA LYS A 111 -2.56 6.21 -1.44
C LYS A 111 -2.88 7.35 -0.45
N ALA A 112 -3.17 8.56 -0.94
CA ALA A 112 -3.57 9.68 -0.08
C ALA A 112 -4.86 9.35 0.69
N ARG A 113 -5.86 8.74 0.03
CA ARG A 113 -7.09 8.28 0.67
C ARG A 113 -6.82 7.26 1.78
N SER A 114 -5.96 6.29 1.54
CA SER A 114 -5.57 5.28 2.53
C SER A 114 -4.91 5.91 3.75
N ILE A 115 -3.96 6.84 3.54
CA ILE A 115 -3.25 7.54 4.62
C ILE A 115 -4.25 8.33 5.49
N VAL A 116 -5.13 9.13 4.88
CA VAL A 116 -6.09 9.94 5.63
C VAL A 116 -7.10 9.04 6.36
N SER A 117 -7.55 7.95 5.73
CA SER A 117 -8.50 7.01 6.34
C SER A 117 -7.93 6.37 7.61
N SER A 118 -6.69 5.89 7.55
CA SER A 118 -6.03 5.18 8.66
C SER A 118 -5.46 6.10 9.74
N SER A 119 -5.31 7.40 9.47
CA SER A 119 -4.71 8.33 10.43
C SER A 119 -5.62 8.59 11.63
N SER A 120 -5.04 8.51 12.83
CA SER A 120 -5.65 8.94 14.08
C SER A 120 -5.50 10.45 14.34
N ASN A 121 -4.49 11.11 13.73
CA ASN A 121 -4.23 12.54 13.89
C ASN A 121 -4.27 13.29 12.54
N VAL A 122 -5.49 13.60 12.10
CA VAL A 122 -5.71 14.28 10.82
C VAL A 122 -5.18 15.72 10.78
N ARG A 123 -5.07 16.39 11.93
CA ARG A 123 -4.54 17.76 11.97
C ARG A 123 -3.06 17.83 11.61
N ASP A 124 -2.29 16.82 12.01
CA ASP A 124 -0.88 16.76 11.63
C ASP A 124 -0.71 16.39 10.15
N LEU A 125 -1.60 15.57 9.60
CA LEU A 125 -1.63 15.31 8.15
C LEU A 125 -1.90 16.58 7.34
N VAL A 126 -2.76 17.48 7.80
CA VAL A 126 -2.97 18.78 7.13
C VAL A 126 -1.67 19.56 7.03
N LYS A 127 -0.89 19.64 8.13
CA LYS A 127 0.42 20.30 8.12
C LYS A 127 1.42 19.60 7.19
N GLU A 128 1.43 18.27 7.21
CA GLU A 128 2.31 17.48 6.36
C GLU A 128 2.01 17.72 4.88
N TYR A 129 0.74 17.65 4.46
CA TYR A 129 0.36 17.95 3.10
C TYR A 129 0.65 19.40 2.68
N GLN A 130 0.45 20.38 3.58
CA GLN A 130 0.83 21.78 3.33
C GLN A 130 2.34 21.93 3.13
N ASN A 131 3.16 21.23 3.91
CA ASN A 131 4.62 21.21 3.74
C ASN A 131 5.02 20.56 2.41
N ILE A 132 4.33 19.48 2.00
CA ILE A 132 4.53 18.84 0.70
C ILE A 132 4.28 19.84 -0.44
N LEU A 133 3.20 20.62 -0.37
CA LEU A 133 2.88 21.63 -1.40
C LEU A 133 3.90 22.77 -1.49
N SER A 134 4.66 23.00 -0.42
CA SER A 134 5.75 24.00 -0.38
C SER A 134 7.06 23.47 -0.97
N SER A 135 7.12 22.19 -1.34
CA SER A 135 8.31 21.52 -1.86
C SER A 135 8.27 21.47 -3.40
N ASN A 136 9.45 21.39 -4.02
CA ASN A 136 9.54 21.24 -5.48
C ASN A 136 9.35 19.77 -5.88
N LEU A 137 8.11 19.36 -6.07
CA LEU A 137 7.71 17.98 -6.41
C LEU A 137 7.11 17.89 -7.82
N ASP A 138 6.97 16.66 -8.29
CA ASP A 138 6.26 16.36 -9.54
C ASP A 138 4.75 16.65 -9.41
N GLN A 139 4.11 16.90 -10.56
CA GLN A 139 2.70 17.30 -10.63
C GLN A 139 1.75 16.28 -9.98
N LYS A 140 2.02 14.97 -10.08
CA LYS A 140 1.16 13.93 -9.49
C LYS A 140 1.23 13.96 -7.95
N SER A 141 2.42 14.20 -7.40
CA SER A 141 2.62 14.35 -5.96
C SER A 141 1.92 15.59 -5.42
N ILE A 142 1.93 16.71 -6.17
CA ILE A 142 1.21 17.95 -5.82
C ILE A 142 -0.29 17.68 -5.80
N ILE A 143 -0.86 17.15 -6.88
CA ILE A 143 -2.29 16.84 -6.98
C ILE A 143 -2.73 15.88 -5.85
N ALA A 144 -1.91 14.88 -5.55
CA ALA A 144 -2.21 13.93 -4.46
C ALA A 144 -2.17 14.59 -3.08
N ALA A 145 -1.26 15.55 -2.86
CA ALA A 145 -1.21 16.32 -1.60
C ALA A 145 -2.43 17.24 -1.45
N GLU A 146 -2.83 17.94 -2.53
CA GLU A 146 -4.06 18.73 -2.57
C GLU A 146 -5.28 17.86 -2.27
N TYR A 147 -5.36 16.67 -2.88
CA TYR A 147 -6.42 15.72 -2.61
C TYR A 147 -6.40 15.19 -1.18
N GLY A 148 -5.22 14.92 -0.62
CA GLY A 148 -5.04 14.59 0.80
C GLY A 148 -5.57 15.67 1.72
N LEU A 149 -5.41 16.96 1.37
CA LEU A 149 -6.02 18.07 2.10
C LEU A 149 -7.54 18.07 2.02
N VAL A 150 -8.11 17.83 0.83
CA VAL A 150 -9.58 17.68 0.67
C VAL A 150 -10.13 16.64 1.63
N LEU A 151 -9.55 15.44 1.63
CA LEU A 151 -9.98 14.33 2.48
C LEU A 151 -9.76 14.63 3.98
N SER A 152 -8.68 15.29 4.32
CA SER A 152 -8.37 15.70 5.68
C SER A 152 -9.39 16.71 6.19
N TYR A 153 -9.74 17.73 5.41
CA TYR A 153 -10.77 18.70 5.76
C TYR A 153 -12.16 18.07 5.85
N LYS A 154 -12.50 17.13 4.93
CA LYS A 154 -13.72 16.32 5.04
C LYS A 154 -13.78 15.58 6.38
N LYS A 155 -12.71 14.86 6.76
CA LYS A 155 -12.62 14.11 8.02
C LYS A 155 -12.70 15.02 9.26
N LEU A 156 -12.19 16.25 9.17
CA LEU A 156 -12.32 17.30 10.20
C LEU A 156 -13.68 18.02 10.17
N LYS A 157 -14.59 17.65 9.28
CA LYS A 157 -15.91 18.27 9.04
C LYS A 157 -15.82 19.77 8.67
N ASN A 158 -14.68 20.20 8.11
CA ASN A 158 -14.52 21.53 7.56
C ASN A 158 -14.92 21.54 6.07
N PHE A 159 -16.23 21.34 5.84
CA PHE A 159 -16.76 21.17 4.49
C PHE A 159 -16.53 22.36 3.55
N PRO A 160 -16.69 23.65 3.98
CA PRO A 160 -16.44 24.77 3.07
C PRO A 160 -15.03 24.77 2.48
N VAL A 161 -14.01 24.45 3.30
CA VAL A 161 -12.62 24.38 2.83
C VAL A 161 -12.40 23.15 1.94
N ALA A 162 -13.00 22.00 2.31
CA ALA A 162 -12.92 20.78 1.53
C ALA A 162 -13.53 20.98 0.12
N PHE A 163 -14.71 21.57 0.01
CA PHE A 163 -15.35 21.88 -1.27
C PHE A 163 -14.51 22.84 -2.12
N LYS A 164 -13.99 23.90 -1.51
CA LYS A 164 -13.12 24.84 -2.25
C LYS A 164 -11.88 24.17 -2.82
N ALA A 165 -11.22 23.34 -2.01
CA ALA A 165 -10.03 22.61 -2.45
C ALA A 165 -10.37 21.58 -3.55
N LEU A 166 -11.50 20.86 -3.40
CA LEU A 166 -11.92 19.88 -4.40
C LEU A 166 -12.32 20.52 -5.73
N ARG A 167 -12.96 21.70 -5.71
CA ARG A 167 -13.28 22.44 -6.93
C ARG A 167 -12.01 22.78 -7.71
N ASN A 168 -10.96 23.25 -7.07
CA ASN A 168 -9.69 23.54 -7.74
C ASN A 168 -9.10 22.29 -8.42
N LEU A 169 -9.28 21.12 -7.85
CA LEU A 169 -8.86 19.85 -8.47
C LEU A 169 -9.76 19.44 -9.65
N LEU A 170 -11.08 19.65 -9.53
CA LEU A 170 -12.03 19.39 -10.60
C LEU A 170 -11.86 20.38 -11.77
N ASP A 171 -11.48 21.63 -11.50
CA ASP A 171 -11.15 22.61 -12.56
C ASP A 171 -9.92 22.15 -13.37
N GLN A 172 -8.96 21.47 -12.75
CA GLN A 172 -7.79 20.91 -13.42
C GLN A 172 -8.08 19.61 -14.15
N LEU A 173 -8.89 18.73 -13.55
CA LEU A 173 -9.18 17.37 -14.00
C LEU A 173 -10.68 17.07 -13.85
N PRO A 174 -11.54 17.66 -14.70
CA PRO A 174 -13.01 17.56 -14.52
C PRO A 174 -13.55 16.14 -14.64
N ASP A 175 -12.91 15.31 -15.48
CA ASP A 175 -13.36 13.93 -15.74
C ASP A 175 -12.75 12.90 -14.76
N ASN A 176 -12.01 13.36 -13.73
CA ASN A 176 -11.41 12.43 -12.77
C ASN A 176 -12.48 11.82 -11.86
N LEU A 177 -12.74 10.54 -12.03
CA LEU A 177 -13.78 9.80 -11.31
C LEU A 177 -13.59 9.82 -9.79
N ILE A 178 -12.34 9.82 -9.30
CA ILE A 178 -12.04 9.86 -7.86
C ILE A 178 -12.45 11.21 -7.26
N PHE A 179 -12.26 12.31 -8.00
CA PHE A 179 -12.67 13.63 -7.53
C PHE A 179 -14.18 13.80 -7.58
N GLN A 180 -14.82 13.34 -8.65
CA GLN A 180 -16.27 13.39 -8.79
C GLN A 180 -16.99 12.55 -7.72
N THR A 181 -16.49 11.33 -7.45
CA THR A 181 -17.04 10.52 -6.34
C THR A 181 -16.77 11.16 -4.98
N THR A 182 -15.65 11.85 -4.81
CA THR A 182 -15.38 12.60 -3.57
C THR A 182 -16.31 13.80 -3.41
N LEU A 183 -16.72 14.44 -4.50
CA LEU A 183 -17.72 15.51 -4.46
C LEU A 183 -19.07 14.98 -3.95
N MET A 184 -19.54 13.84 -4.47
CA MET A 184 -20.73 13.16 -3.98
C MET A 184 -20.61 12.82 -2.49
N GLU A 185 -19.47 12.24 -2.07
CA GLU A 185 -19.21 11.90 -0.68
C GLU A 185 -19.16 13.13 0.24
N LEU A 186 -18.71 14.30 -0.25
CA LEU A 186 -18.75 15.55 0.51
C LEU A 186 -20.18 16.03 0.73
N HIS A 187 -21.02 16.01 -0.31
CA HIS A 187 -22.43 16.36 -0.17
C HIS A 187 -23.15 15.42 0.81
N LEU A 188 -22.91 14.11 0.74
CA LEU A 188 -23.45 13.16 1.72
C LEU A 188 -22.99 13.45 3.15
N ALA A 189 -21.72 13.79 3.34
CA ALA A 189 -21.16 14.10 4.66
C ALA A 189 -21.70 15.41 5.25
N GLU A 190 -22.14 16.35 4.42
CA GLU A 190 -22.80 17.61 4.79
C GLU A 190 -24.33 17.44 4.89
N GLU A 191 -24.85 16.21 4.70
CA GLU A 191 -26.29 15.89 4.70
C GLU A 191 -27.08 16.55 3.53
N ASN A 192 -26.37 16.97 2.49
CA ASN A 192 -26.93 17.57 1.29
C ASN A 192 -27.28 16.48 0.25
N ASN A 193 -28.31 15.71 0.58
CA ASN A 193 -28.65 14.49 -0.15
C ASN A 193 -29.10 14.76 -1.59
N PHE A 194 -29.74 15.90 -1.85
CA PHE A 194 -30.22 16.26 -3.20
C PHE A 194 -29.05 16.41 -4.18
N GLU A 195 -28.04 17.20 -3.83
CA GLU A 195 -26.84 17.39 -4.64
C GLU A 195 -26.02 16.10 -4.74
N ALA A 196 -25.94 15.31 -3.66
CA ALA A 196 -25.27 14.02 -3.69
C ALA A 196 -25.88 13.08 -4.73
N VAL A 197 -27.21 12.97 -4.76
CA VAL A 197 -27.95 12.16 -5.75
C VAL A 197 -27.73 12.71 -7.16
N SER A 198 -27.83 14.03 -7.36
CA SER A 198 -27.63 14.67 -8.68
C SER A 198 -26.23 14.37 -9.25
N VAL A 199 -25.18 14.48 -8.42
CA VAL A 199 -23.81 14.12 -8.82
C VAL A 199 -23.72 12.62 -9.13
N GLY A 200 -24.29 11.78 -8.30
CA GLY A 200 -24.27 10.33 -8.47
C GLY A 200 -25.00 9.85 -9.73
N GLU A 201 -26.16 10.41 -10.05
CA GLU A 201 -26.89 10.12 -11.30
C GLU A 201 -26.09 10.50 -12.53
N THR A 202 -25.40 11.66 -12.49
CA THR A 202 -24.50 12.08 -13.56
C THR A 202 -23.36 11.09 -13.75
N LEU A 203 -22.74 10.64 -12.66
CA LEU A 203 -21.67 9.65 -12.68
C LEU A 203 -22.11 8.30 -13.22
N LEU A 204 -23.31 7.83 -12.84
CA LEU A 204 -23.88 6.59 -13.37
C LEU A 204 -24.19 6.70 -14.86
N GLY A 205 -24.69 7.84 -15.31
CA GLY A 205 -24.95 8.07 -16.74
C GLY A 205 -23.69 7.95 -17.59
N LEU A 206 -22.54 8.38 -17.05
CA LEU A 206 -21.22 8.31 -17.70
C LEU A 206 -20.53 6.95 -17.53
N ASN A 207 -20.86 6.18 -16.48
CA ASN A 207 -20.18 4.95 -16.07
C ASN A 207 -21.20 3.86 -15.70
N GLN A 208 -22.05 3.47 -16.64
CA GLN A 208 -23.21 2.57 -16.42
C GLN A 208 -22.87 1.24 -15.75
N ASP A 209 -21.66 0.72 -15.95
CA ASP A 209 -21.19 -0.56 -15.40
C ASP A 209 -20.42 -0.40 -14.06
N ASN A 210 -20.36 0.79 -13.48
CA ASN A 210 -19.58 1.01 -12.27
C ASN A 210 -20.41 0.69 -11.00
N TYR A 211 -20.29 -0.56 -10.54
CA TYR A 211 -20.96 -1.05 -9.34
C TYR A 211 -20.68 -0.22 -8.07
N ALA A 212 -19.48 0.35 -7.95
CA ALA A 212 -19.11 1.14 -6.77
C ALA A 212 -19.96 2.42 -6.65
N ILE A 213 -20.24 3.10 -7.77
CA ILE A 213 -21.09 4.29 -7.81
C ILE A 213 -22.54 3.91 -7.49
N SER A 214 -23.07 2.84 -8.09
CA SER A 214 -24.43 2.40 -7.86
C SER A 214 -24.71 1.95 -6.42
N LYS A 215 -23.69 1.59 -5.66
CA LYS A 215 -23.83 1.18 -4.27
C LYS A 215 -23.86 2.37 -3.29
N ILE A 216 -23.34 3.52 -3.69
CA ILE A 216 -23.28 4.73 -2.85
C ILE A 216 -24.62 5.51 -2.96
N LEU A 217 -25.30 5.44 -4.11
CA LEU A 217 -26.65 5.96 -4.33
C LEU A 217 -27.71 5.07 -3.70
#